data_b5d4eca04f41c337831363b2ff13e46e
#
_entry.id   b5d4eca04f41c337831363b2ff13e46e
#
_cell.length_a   1.000
_cell.length_b   1.000
_cell.length_c   1.000
_cell.angle_alpha   90.00
_cell.angle_beta   90.00
_cell.angle_gamma   90.00
#
_symmetry.space_group_name_H-M   'P 1'
#
loop_
_entity.id
_entity.type
_entity.pdbx_description
1 polymer ?
#
loop_
_entity_poly.entity_id
_entity_poly.type
_entity_poly.pdbx_seq_one_letter_code
_entity_poly.pdbx_strand_id
1 'polypeptide(L)'
;YEGKNSSVFGVVKADHDAPLMDGMMAYTNYQLLNTIGLTREGVGKLLEPSFEYLQDMLNRSPFLRYQINMTTDRATIAENEVPDLAKYRRDTVLDMSCRTPLFEQTEFYKSFRSDTVRYFKERLRKGRIAVSGNYQVLFGNAYEFLWALTDESYEPSFSFSLDDGQVCTTGFAHGEMVLCARSPHITMGNLYLAQNAHCYDLLRYFNLTPNIICVNAIESNIQQRLNGCDYDSDSMLVTDDELIIAGVTGCYAILKDPVCKAEPVGKTDYENTPKSLAALDQTIAKNKIGEIVNLSQFLNCLLWDGLFTEEQSEYHPMDIYHDICILAVLSGMEIDKAKRLYSVDSGKVLSRLRHYRKDYKKNHGGNLPAFYKYIVGDESPDTGENNAHLEAPMAFVHDAADAFAGRAAYTRTLPVSELFELDSTDAGQNDTHKKQNIIKAVKDAHTKITAMQTAMKNVSDDEKMILCEEANEVYQACLKTVSRNVANDHILCMLIDEIDHPDKSKYDIKSARHLLFASLLYEDSRRLLSKLKTVEDYVPYDLIRVEPELVPEGYRTEWIYGFPHAHLLIQ
;
A
#
# COMPACT_ATOMS: atom_id res chain seq x y z
N TYR A 1 -33.32 8.43 -16.62
CA TYR A 1 -34.13 7.21 -16.54
C TYR A 1 -35.60 7.63 -16.50
N GLU A 2 -36.27 7.62 -17.62
CA GLU A 2 -37.71 7.70 -17.61
C GLU A 2 -38.26 6.37 -17.09
N GLY A 3 -38.79 6.43 -15.87
CA GLY A 3 -39.14 5.28 -15.07
C GLY A 3 -40.22 4.40 -15.70
N LYS A 4 -39.80 3.27 -16.19
CA LYS A 4 -40.57 2.04 -16.04
C LYS A 4 -40.03 1.37 -14.79
N ASN A 5 -40.93 0.93 -13.90
CA ASN A 5 -40.66 0.20 -12.68
C ASN A 5 -39.63 -0.94 -12.92
N SER A 6 -38.35 -0.60 -12.95
CA SER A 6 -37.30 -1.58 -13.03
C SER A 6 -36.77 -1.74 -11.61
N SER A 7 -36.88 -2.94 -11.07
CA SER A 7 -36.26 -3.33 -9.80
C SER A 7 -34.78 -3.65 -9.97
N VAL A 8 -34.18 -3.31 -11.10
CA VAL A 8 -32.76 -3.53 -11.39
C VAL A 8 -31.95 -2.32 -10.96
N PHE A 9 -30.97 -2.51 -10.10
CA PHE A 9 -29.99 -1.51 -9.69
C PHE A 9 -28.58 -2.09 -9.85
N GLY A 10 -27.61 -1.23 -10.10
CA GLY A 10 -26.21 -1.61 -10.16
C GLY A 10 -25.50 -1.27 -8.84
N VAL A 11 -24.73 -2.20 -8.32
CA VAL A 11 -23.81 -1.93 -7.20
C VAL A 11 -22.55 -1.29 -7.77
N VAL A 12 -22.28 -0.05 -7.39
CA VAL A 12 -21.12 0.71 -7.88
C VAL A 12 -19.92 0.54 -6.95
N LYS A 13 -20.17 0.40 -5.65
CA LYS A 13 -19.14 0.26 -4.63
C LYS A 13 -19.67 -0.59 -3.47
N ALA A 14 -18.83 -1.37 -2.86
CA ALA A 14 -19.10 -2.10 -1.62
C ALA A 14 -18.04 -1.73 -0.59
N ASP A 15 -18.38 -1.86 0.69
CA ASP A 15 -17.39 -1.80 1.76
C ASP A 15 -16.46 -3.03 1.69
N HIS A 16 -15.27 -2.90 2.23
CA HIS A 16 -14.30 -3.99 2.30
C HIS A 16 -13.39 -3.79 3.52
N ASP A 17 -12.92 -4.89 4.04
CA ASP A 17 -12.09 -4.92 5.22
C ASP A 17 -10.74 -4.21 5.00
N ALA A 18 -10.17 -3.72 6.09
CA ALA A 18 -8.82 -3.18 6.09
C ALA A 18 -7.80 -4.21 5.57
N PRO A 19 -6.70 -3.75 4.96
CA PRO A 19 -5.80 -4.63 4.25
C PRO A 19 -4.98 -5.58 5.13
N LEU A 20 -4.92 -5.43 6.41
CA LEU A 20 -4.05 -6.23 7.26
C LEU A 20 -4.81 -6.81 8.45
N MET A 21 -4.31 -7.94 8.96
CA MET A 21 -4.79 -8.58 10.20
C MET A 21 -6.31 -8.77 10.22
N ASP A 22 -6.86 -9.35 9.14
CA ASP A 22 -8.29 -9.63 8.94
C ASP A 22 -9.19 -8.42 9.19
N GLY A 23 -8.78 -7.27 8.67
CA GLY A 23 -9.58 -6.04 8.75
C GLY A 23 -9.27 -5.13 9.94
N MET A 24 -8.29 -5.49 10.79
CA MET A 24 -8.00 -4.73 12.02
C MET A 24 -6.86 -3.71 11.85
N MET A 25 -6.08 -3.78 10.77
CA MET A 25 -4.99 -2.83 10.52
C MET A 25 -5.04 -2.25 9.12
N ALA A 26 -4.81 -0.96 9.04
CA ALA A 26 -4.71 -0.21 7.81
C ALA A 26 -3.30 0.39 7.64
N TYR A 27 -3.03 0.91 6.44
CA TYR A 27 -1.82 1.68 6.19
C TYR A 27 -2.11 3.17 6.31
N THR A 28 -1.22 3.89 6.98
CA THR A 28 -1.14 5.35 6.88
C THR A 28 -0.72 5.77 5.47
N ASN A 29 -0.69 7.07 5.25
CA ASN A 29 -0.11 7.65 4.03
C ASN A 29 0.75 8.88 4.38
N TYR A 30 1.60 9.30 3.44
CA TYR A 30 2.52 10.42 3.63
C TYR A 30 1.82 11.74 3.98
N GLN A 31 0.59 11.94 3.48
CA GLN A 31 -0.14 13.17 3.73
C GLN A 31 -0.55 13.26 5.20
N LEU A 32 -1.08 12.15 5.77
CA LEU A 32 -1.43 12.08 7.18
C LEU A 32 -0.20 12.35 8.05
N LEU A 33 0.89 11.60 7.82
CA LEU A 33 2.11 11.71 8.63
C LEU A 33 2.71 13.12 8.57
N ASN A 34 2.66 13.78 7.41
CA ASN A 34 3.17 15.14 7.27
C ASN A 34 2.21 16.21 7.84
N THR A 35 0.92 15.92 7.95
CA THR A 35 -0.04 16.84 8.55
C THR A 35 0.04 16.83 10.07
N ILE A 36 0.37 15.68 10.68
CA ILE A 36 0.57 15.55 12.13
C ILE A 36 2.05 15.77 12.48
N GLY A 37 2.31 16.58 13.48
CA GLY A 37 3.67 16.95 13.92
C GLY A 37 4.31 15.89 14.81
N LEU A 38 4.47 14.68 14.31
CA LEU A 38 5.21 13.64 15.03
C LEU A 38 6.69 14.00 15.13
N THR A 39 7.22 13.96 16.34
CA THR A 39 8.65 14.13 16.59
C THR A 39 9.45 12.95 16.02
N ARG A 40 10.78 13.11 15.89
CA ARG A 40 11.69 12.04 15.48
C ARG A 40 11.54 10.78 16.35
N GLU A 41 11.40 10.96 17.67
CA GLU A 41 11.15 9.86 18.59
C GLU A 41 9.79 9.19 18.35
N GLY A 42 8.72 9.99 18.14
CA GLY A 42 7.39 9.48 17.84
C GLY A 42 7.35 8.67 16.55
N VAL A 43 8.00 9.16 15.49
CA VAL A 43 8.15 8.42 14.22
C VAL A 43 8.96 7.12 14.43
N GLY A 44 10.02 7.15 15.22
CA GLY A 44 10.80 5.97 15.54
C GLY A 44 9.96 4.87 16.19
N LYS A 45 9.18 5.23 17.22
CA LYS A 45 8.25 4.31 17.90
C LYS A 45 7.16 3.79 16.95
N LEU A 46 6.60 4.64 16.09
CA LEU A 46 5.58 4.23 15.12
C LEU A 46 6.13 3.21 14.10
N LEU A 47 7.42 3.30 13.75
CA LEU A 47 8.08 2.39 12.81
C LEU A 47 8.60 1.10 13.45
N GLU A 48 8.75 1.05 14.78
CA GLU A 48 9.36 -0.07 15.50
C GLU A 48 8.72 -1.43 15.16
N PRO A 49 7.37 -1.59 15.19
CA PRO A 49 6.74 -2.86 14.82
C PRO A 49 7.03 -3.27 13.37
N SER A 50 7.13 -2.30 12.45
CA SER A 50 7.47 -2.57 11.05
C SER A 50 8.92 -3.01 10.89
N PHE A 51 9.84 -2.49 11.69
CA PHE A 51 11.25 -2.90 11.66
C PHE A 51 11.48 -4.26 12.32
N GLU A 52 10.75 -4.59 13.38
CA GLU A 52 10.75 -5.92 13.98
C GLU A 52 10.28 -6.96 12.95
N TYR A 53 9.17 -6.69 12.29
CA TYR A 53 8.64 -7.57 11.24
C TYR A 53 9.61 -7.72 10.06
N LEU A 54 10.28 -6.64 9.63
CA LEU A 54 11.34 -6.68 8.63
C LEU A 54 12.52 -7.55 9.07
N GLN A 55 12.94 -7.46 10.33
CA GLN A 55 14.02 -8.26 10.87
C GLN A 55 13.67 -9.75 10.92
N ASP A 56 12.42 -10.07 11.24
CA ASP A 56 11.92 -11.45 11.18
C ASP A 56 11.89 -11.99 9.76
N MET A 57 11.42 -11.23 8.78
CA MET A 57 11.47 -11.62 7.37
C MET A 57 12.89 -11.88 6.86
N LEU A 58 13.89 -11.17 7.38
CA LEU A 58 15.30 -11.37 7.03
C LEU A 58 15.86 -12.70 7.53
N ASN A 59 15.35 -13.22 8.63
CA ASN A 59 15.94 -14.36 9.34
C ASN A 59 15.07 -15.62 9.36
N ARG A 60 13.79 -15.50 9.04
CA ARG A 60 12.78 -16.55 9.26
C ARG A 60 11.88 -16.69 8.04
N SER A 61 12.00 -17.80 7.32
CA SER A 61 11.22 -18.06 6.10
C SER A 61 9.69 -18.05 6.30
N PRO A 62 9.11 -18.49 7.43
CA PRO A 62 7.68 -18.37 7.65
C PRO A 62 7.15 -16.94 7.60
N PHE A 63 7.92 -15.96 8.10
CA PHE A 63 7.55 -14.54 8.01
C PHE A 63 7.60 -14.02 6.56
N LEU A 64 8.60 -14.45 5.79
CA LEU A 64 8.68 -14.10 4.37
C LEU A 64 7.49 -14.70 3.60
N ARG A 65 7.15 -15.98 3.86
CA ARG A 65 5.98 -16.62 3.23
C ARG A 65 4.68 -15.94 3.64
N TYR A 66 4.52 -15.61 4.91
CA TYR A 66 3.37 -14.85 5.41
C TYR A 66 3.20 -13.52 4.68
N GLN A 67 4.31 -12.75 4.52
CA GLN A 67 4.29 -11.50 3.75
C GLN A 67 3.88 -11.71 2.28
N ILE A 68 4.41 -12.76 1.64
CA ILE A 68 4.06 -13.09 0.25
C ILE A 68 2.57 -13.41 0.15
N ASN A 69 2.04 -14.24 1.05
CA ASN A 69 0.63 -14.64 1.05
C ASN A 69 -0.27 -13.42 1.30
N MET A 70 0.05 -12.58 2.29
CA MET A 70 -0.68 -11.34 2.54
C MET A 70 -0.74 -10.41 1.33
N THR A 71 0.30 -10.34 0.52
CA THR A 71 0.30 -9.50 -0.68
C THR A 71 -0.36 -10.16 -1.89
N THR A 72 -0.63 -11.48 -1.81
CA THR A 72 -1.20 -12.26 -2.92
C THR A 72 -2.70 -12.50 -2.76
N ASP A 73 -3.16 -12.83 -1.55
CA ASP A 73 -4.55 -13.19 -1.26
C ASP A 73 -5.52 -12.01 -1.35
N ARG A 74 -5.00 -10.82 -1.50
CA ARG A 74 -5.85 -9.67 -1.62
C ARG A 74 -6.01 -9.27 -3.05
N ALA A 75 -7.25 -9.04 -3.37
CA ALA A 75 -7.70 -8.06 -4.32
C ALA A 75 -7.07 -6.65 -4.15
N THR A 76 -5.85 -6.57 -3.62
CA THR A 76 -4.95 -5.41 -3.67
C THR A 76 -4.53 -5.08 -5.11
N ILE A 77 -4.97 -5.85 -6.07
CA ILE A 77 -5.09 -5.44 -7.47
C ILE A 77 -5.89 -4.13 -7.59
N ALA A 78 -6.77 -3.81 -6.63
CA ALA A 78 -7.55 -2.57 -6.62
C ALA A 78 -6.74 -1.29 -6.32
N GLU A 79 -5.54 -1.38 -5.77
CA GLU A 79 -4.70 -0.22 -5.46
C GLU A 79 -3.40 -0.20 -6.28
N ASN A 80 -3.49 -0.10 -7.62
CA ASN A 80 -2.35 0.23 -8.50
C ASN A 80 -1.08 -0.65 -8.39
N GLU A 81 -1.13 -1.83 -7.83
CA GLU A 81 -0.02 -2.76 -7.88
C GLU A 81 -0.08 -3.55 -9.20
N VAL A 82 0.95 -3.40 -10.01
CA VAL A 82 1.09 -4.13 -11.28
C VAL A 82 1.09 -5.63 -10.98
N PRO A 83 0.20 -6.44 -11.56
CA PRO A 83 0.19 -7.88 -11.35
C PRO A 83 1.57 -8.49 -11.63
N ASP A 84 2.01 -9.40 -10.77
CA ASP A 84 3.32 -10.04 -10.91
C ASP A 84 3.32 -11.08 -12.03
N LEU A 85 3.77 -10.69 -13.20
CA LEU A 85 3.94 -11.62 -14.32
C LEU A 85 5.07 -12.65 -14.09
N ALA A 86 5.94 -12.38 -13.11
CA ALA A 86 6.97 -13.31 -12.68
C ALA A 86 6.50 -14.23 -11.54
N LYS A 87 5.19 -14.55 -11.49
CA LYS A 87 4.56 -15.43 -10.51
C LYS A 87 5.38 -16.69 -10.21
N TYR A 88 6.04 -17.25 -11.23
CA TYR A 88 6.91 -18.43 -11.07
C TYR A 88 8.06 -18.22 -10.06
N ARG A 89 8.61 -16.99 -9.90
CA ARG A 89 9.65 -16.72 -8.88
C ARG A 89 9.07 -16.85 -7.47
N ARG A 90 7.93 -16.26 -7.26
CA ARG A 90 7.21 -16.29 -5.99
C ARG A 90 6.79 -17.70 -5.61
N ASP A 91 6.13 -18.39 -6.54
CA ASP A 91 5.65 -19.76 -6.36
C ASP A 91 6.82 -20.72 -6.05
N THR A 92 7.98 -20.52 -6.71
CA THR A 92 9.21 -21.28 -6.41
C THR A 92 9.70 -21.02 -4.98
N VAL A 93 9.69 -19.77 -4.52
CA VAL A 93 10.14 -19.45 -3.14
C VAL A 93 9.19 -20.03 -2.11
N LEU A 94 7.88 -19.90 -2.31
CA LEU A 94 6.87 -20.44 -1.43
C LEU A 94 7.01 -21.97 -1.30
N ASP A 95 7.02 -22.70 -2.42
CA ASP A 95 7.05 -24.15 -2.41
C ASP A 95 8.41 -24.70 -1.94
N MET A 96 9.52 -24.22 -2.48
CA MET A 96 10.83 -24.76 -2.15
C MET A 96 11.27 -24.49 -0.71
N SER A 97 10.90 -23.35 -0.14
CA SER A 97 11.18 -23.06 1.28
C SER A 97 10.36 -23.91 2.26
N CYS A 98 9.29 -24.53 1.80
CA CYS A 98 8.54 -25.53 2.57
C CYS A 98 9.14 -26.95 2.43
N ARG A 99 9.85 -27.25 1.34
CA ARG A 99 10.39 -28.58 1.08
C ARG A 99 11.77 -28.80 1.68
N THR A 100 12.61 -27.79 1.70
CA THR A 100 13.98 -27.93 2.21
C THR A 100 14.54 -26.62 2.75
N PRO A 101 15.15 -26.63 3.97
CA PRO A 101 15.80 -25.45 4.53
C PRO A 101 17.08 -25.08 3.77
N LEU A 102 17.65 -26.02 2.97
CA LEU A 102 18.83 -25.75 2.15
C LEU A 102 18.55 -24.68 1.08
N PHE A 103 17.30 -24.60 0.60
CA PHE A 103 16.91 -23.60 -0.39
C PHE A 103 17.08 -22.16 0.11
N GLU A 104 16.89 -21.93 1.40
CA GLU A 104 17.08 -20.61 2.02
C GLU A 104 18.53 -20.09 1.93
N GLN A 105 19.48 -20.99 1.70
CA GLN A 105 20.89 -20.65 1.52
C GLN A 105 21.24 -20.35 0.06
N THR A 106 20.37 -20.61 -0.91
CA THR A 106 20.63 -20.34 -2.32
C THR A 106 20.55 -18.84 -2.65
N GLU A 107 21.21 -18.47 -3.76
CA GLU A 107 21.10 -17.13 -4.33
C GLU A 107 19.66 -16.76 -4.71
N PHE A 108 18.86 -17.74 -5.14
CA PHE A 108 17.46 -17.56 -5.52
C PHE A 108 16.62 -17.02 -4.37
N TYR A 109 16.69 -17.70 -3.22
CA TYR A 109 15.97 -17.28 -2.03
C TYR A 109 16.50 -15.96 -1.48
N LYS A 110 17.82 -15.81 -1.36
CA LYS A 110 18.46 -14.61 -0.81
C LYS A 110 18.15 -13.37 -1.64
N SER A 111 18.19 -13.49 -2.97
CA SER A 111 17.84 -12.39 -3.88
C SER A 111 16.36 -12.02 -3.75
N PHE A 112 15.46 -13.01 -3.74
CA PHE A 112 14.02 -12.75 -3.59
C PHE A 112 13.70 -12.08 -2.25
N ARG A 113 14.26 -12.59 -1.15
CA ARG A 113 14.12 -12.00 0.19
C ARG A 113 14.61 -10.55 0.22
N SER A 114 15.78 -10.28 -0.37
CA SER A 114 16.33 -8.92 -0.46
C SER A 114 15.42 -7.98 -1.25
N ASP A 115 14.86 -8.44 -2.37
CA ASP A 115 13.90 -7.67 -3.18
C ASP A 115 12.63 -7.37 -2.38
N THR A 116 12.08 -8.36 -1.64
CA THR A 116 10.89 -8.19 -0.80
C THR A 116 11.12 -7.16 0.31
N VAL A 117 12.25 -7.26 1.01
CA VAL A 117 12.63 -6.30 2.06
C VAL A 117 12.83 -4.90 1.50
N ARG A 118 13.49 -4.77 0.35
CA ARG A 118 13.65 -3.49 -0.34
C ARG A 118 12.29 -2.87 -0.68
N TYR A 119 11.40 -3.65 -1.27
CA TYR A 119 10.05 -3.21 -1.60
C TYR A 119 9.26 -2.76 -0.36
N PHE A 120 9.34 -3.51 0.74
CA PHE A 120 8.73 -3.12 2.00
C PHE A 120 9.29 -1.78 2.53
N LYS A 121 10.61 -1.60 2.51
CA LYS A 121 11.25 -0.32 2.88
C LYS A 121 10.79 0.84 1.99
N GLU A 122 10.62 0.62 0.68
CA GLU A 122 10.10 1.63 -0.24
C GLU A 122 8.66 2.03 0.11
N ARG A 123 7.83 1.09 0.59
CA ARG A 123 6.49 1.40 1.10
C ARG A 123 6.54 2.26 2.35
N LEU A 124 7.43 1.95 3.30
CA LEU A 124 7.64 2.81 4.47
C LEU A 124 8.05 4.24 4.06
N ARG A 125 8.98 4.38 3.10
CA ARG A 125 9.39 5.70 2.57
C ARG A 125 8.24 6.47 1.90
N LYS A 126 7.20 5.79 1.45
CA LYS A 126 5.95 6.39 0.96
C LYS A 126 4.97 6.72 2.10
N GLY A 127 5.38 6.56 3.35
CA GLY A 127 4.51 6.78 4.52
C GLY A 127 3.45 5.71 4.73
N ARG A 128 3.59 4.53 4.12
CA ARG A 128 2.67 3.40 4.32
C ARG A 128 3.12 2.58 5.53
N ILE A 129 2.74 3.02 6.71
CA ILE A 129 3.03 2.38 7.98
C ILE A 129 1.76 1.66 8.44
N ALA A 130 1.89 0.42 8.88
CA ALA A 130 0.77 -0.36 9.41
C ALA A 130 0.40 0.16 10.81
N VAL A 131 -0.87 0.47 11.01
CA VAL A 131 -1.44 0.96 12.27
C VAL A 131 -2.76 0.25 12.56
N SER A 132 -3.14 0.13 13.82
CA SER A 132 -4.49 -0.30 14.19
C SER A 132 -5.51 0.64 13.56
N GLY A 133 -6.52 0.08 12.88
CA GLY A 133 -7.54 0.89 12.23
C GLY A 133 -8.06 0.33 10.92
N ASN A 134 -9.02 1.06 10.36
CA ASN A 134 -9.68 0.69 9.12
C ASN A 134 -10.08 1.93 8.30
N TYR A 135 -10.28 1.76 6.99
CA TYR A 135 -10.95 2.75 6.15
C TYR A 135 -12.46 2.49 6.19
N GLN A 136 -13.19 3.38 6.84
CA GLN A 136 -14.62 3.23 7.07
C GLN A 136 -15.42 4.20 6.21
N VAL A 137 -16.53 3.72 5.65
CA VAL A 137 -17.48 4.53 4.87
C VAL A 137 -18.32 5.37 5.81
N LEU A 138 -18.46 6.67 5.49
CA LEU A 138 -19.25 7.59 6.29
C LEU A 138 -20.75 7.35 6.12
N PHE A 139 -21.42 7.36 7.26
CA PHE A 139 -22.86 7.42 7.35
C PHE A 139 -23.24 8.53 8.35
N GLY A 140 -24.26 9.34 8.02
CA GLY A 140 -24.66 10.47 8.87
C GLY A 140 -25.46 10.07 10.09
N ASN A 141 -26.32 10.94 10.55
CA ASN A 141 -27.27 10.70 11.65
C ASN A 141 -28.35 9.69 11.22
N ALA A 142 -27.98 8.41 11.13
CA ALA A 142 -28.82 7.36 10.55
C ALA A 142 -30.15 7.19 11.30
N TYR A 143 -30.14 7.29 12.63
CA TYR A 143 -31.34 7.14 13.46
C TYR A 143 -32.28 8.33 13.29
N GLU A 144 -31.76 9.53 13.26
CA GLU A 144 -32.53 10.77 13.00
C GLU A 144 -33.08 10.78 11.56
N PHE A 145 -32.33 10.25 10.60
CA PHE A 145 -32.82 10.05 9.24
C PHE A 145 -34.02 9.09 9.19
N LEU A 146 -33.98 8.00 9.97
CA LEU A 146 -35.11 7.07 10.10
C LEU A 146 -36.34 7.76 10.68
N TRP A 147 -36.16 8.64 11.68
CA TRP A 147 -37.24 9.45 12.24
C TRP A 147 -37.84 10.38 11.18
N ALA A 148 -37.02 11.10 10.43
CA ALA A 148 -37.49 11.99 9.36
C ALA A 148 -38.27 11.27 8.26
N LEU A 149 -38.04 9.98 8.02
CA LEU A 149 -38.80 9.16 7.10
C LEU A 149 -40.21 8.76 7.64
N THR A 150 -40.39 8.78 8.96
CA THR A 150 -41.64 8.34 9.61
C THR A 150 -42.50 9.49 10.12
N ASP A 151 -41.92 10.67 10.30
CA ASP A 151 -42.60 11.88 10.77
C ASP A 151 -42.19 13.08 9.90
N GLU A 152 -43.09 13.51 9.01
CA GLU A 152 -42.85 14.66 8.11
C GLU A 152 -42.69 15.99 8.86
N SER A 153 -43.12 16.07 10.13
CA SER A 153 -42.94 17.25 10.98
C SER A 153 -41.63 17.27 11.75
N TYR A 154 -40.83 16.22 11.66
CA TYR A 154 -39.56 16.11 12.36
C TYR A 154 -38.51 17.06 11.77
N GLU A 155 -38.10 18.02 12.55
CA GLU A 155 -36.98 18.92 12.24
C GLU A 155 -35.87 18.72 13.30
N PRO A 156 -34.76 18.10 12.95
CA PRO A 156 -33.70 17.80 13.93
C PRO A 156 -32.97 19.09 14.35
N SER A 157 -33.12 19.49 15.59
CA SER A 157 -32.31 20.54 16.21
C SER A 157 -31.17 20.02 17.06
N PHE A 158 -31.21 18.75 17.41
CA PHE A 158 -30.18 18.01 18.12
C PHE A 158 -30.23 16.52 17.74
N SER A 159 -29.14 15.80 17.97
CA SER A 159 -29.06 14.36 17.74
C SER A 159 -29.57 13.59 18.96
N PHE A 160 -30.30 12.50 18.72
CA PHE A 160 -30.70 11.53 19.77
C PHE A 160 -29.70 10.40 19.93
N SER A 161 -28.88 10.18 18.90
CA SER A 161 -28.04 9.00 18.82
C SER A 161 -26.58 9.26 19.20
N LEU A 162 -26.05 10.43 18.90
CA LEU A 162 -24.65 10.79 19.12
C LEU A 162 -24.53 12.24 19.61
N ASP A 163 -23.74 12.46 20.64
CA ASP A 163 -23.37 13.81 21.08
C ASP A 163 -22.31 14.43 20.14
N ASP A 164 -22.05 15.73 20.27
CA ASP A 164 -20.91 16.37 19.60
C ASP A 164 -19.58 15.74 20.03
N GLY A 165 -18.70 15.47 19.09
CA GLY A 165 -17.44 14.77 19.36
C GLY A 165 -17.57 13.24 19.47
N GLN A 166 -18.74 12.67 19.20
CA GLN A 166 -18.95 11.23 19.16
C GLN A 166 -19.12 10.68 17.75
N VAL A 167 -18.72 9.43 17.58
CA VAL A 167 -18.96 8.60 16.39
C VAL A 167 -19.44 7.22 16.84
N CYS A 168 -20.06 6.45 15.95
CA CYS A 168 -20.45 5.09 16.24
C CYS A 168 -19.98 4.14 15.15
N THR A 169 -19.13 3.20 15.53
CA THR A 169 -18.68 2.09 14.68
C THR A 169 -18.50 0.83 15.52
N THR A 170 -18.67 -0.33 14.91
CA THR A 170 -18.42 -1.63 15.57
C THR A 170 -16.96 -2.07 15.50
N GLY A 171 -16.11 -1.32 14.77
CA GLY A 171 -14.68 -1.63 14.60
C GLY A 171 -13.80 -1.32 15.81
N PHE A 172 -14.30 -0.56 16.79
CA PHE A 172 -13.56 -0.13 18.00
C PHE A 172 -14.43 -0.26 19.24
N ALA A 173 -13.79 -0.34 20.41
CA ALA A 173 -14.52 -0.49 21.67
C ALA A 173 -15.33 0.78 22.04
N HIS A 174 -16.38 0.59 22.83
CA HIS A 174 -17.15 1.71 23.38
C HIS A 174 -16.29 2.56 24.32
N GLY A 175 -16.36 3.87 24.14
CA GLY A 175 -15.60 4.84 24.94
C GLY A 175 -14.18 5.11 24.45
N GLU A 176 -13.71 4.37 23.46
CA GLU A 176 -12.39 4.51 22.89
C GLU A 176 -12.25 5.81 22.06
N MET A 177 -11.11 6.47 22.19
CA MET A 177 -10.79 7.63 21.36
C MET A 177 -10.24 7.17 20.03
N VAL A 178 -10.76 7.73 18.95
CA VAL A 178 -10.34 7.44 17.59
C VAL A 178 -10.03 8.71 16.82
N LEU A 179 -9.06 8.63 15.93
CA LEU A 179 -8.83 9.64 14.91
C LEU A 179 -9.57 9.26 13.64
N CYS A 180 -10.42 10.16 13.16
CA CYS A 180 -11.06 10.11 11.85
C CYS A 180 -10.30 11.05 10.90
N ALA A 181 -9.69 10.52 9.85
CA ALA A 181 -8.85 11.27 8.93
C ALA A 181 -9.27 11.04 7.48
N ARG A 182 -9.73 12.09 6.78
CA ARG A 182 -10.16 12.01 5.38
C ARG A 182 -9.12 12.61 4.44
N SER A 183 -8.71 11.83 3.45
CA SER A 183 -7.81 12.28 2.38
C SER A 183 -8.51 13.28 1.42
N PRO A 184 -7.80 14.26 0.85
CA PRO A 184 -6.40 14.58 1.09
C PRO A 184 -6.18 15.28 2.44
N HIS A 185 -5.16 14.83 3.19
CA HIS A 185 -4.81 15.46 4.47
C HIS A 185 -3.94 16.69 4.19
N ILE A 186 -4.43 17.87 4.46
CA ILE A 186 -3.76 19.15 4.19
C ILE A 186 -3.56 19.94 5.48
N THR A 187 -4.59 20.03 6.31
CA THR A 187 -4.62 20.78 7.57
C THR A 187 -5.19 19.96 8.70
N MET A 188 -5.17 20.51 9.91
CA MET A 188 -5.86 19.93 11.07
C MET A 188 -7.38 19.78 10.84
N GLY A 189 -7.98 20.55 9.94
CA GLY A 189 -9.38 20.42 9.55
C GLY A 189 -9.73 19.09 8.86
N ASN A 190 -8.75 18.36 8.37
CA ASN A 190 -8.95 17.05 7.74
C ASN A 190 -8.85 15.89 8.74
N LEU A 191 -8.62 16.22 10.01
CA LEU A 191 -8.46 15.31 11.13
C LEU A 191 -9.59 15.60 12.14
N TYR A 192 -10.19 14.55 12.71
CA TYR A 192 -11.25 14.69 13.67
C TYR A 192 -11.08 13.65 14.79
N LEU A 193 -10.74 14.11 15.99
CA LEU A 193 -10.69 13.27 17.17
C LEU A 193 -12.11 13.11 17.71
N ALA A 194 -12.55 11.88 17.92
CA ALA A 194 -13.87 11.55 18.41
C ALA A 194 -13.82 10.38 19.38
N GLN A 195 -14.82 10.31 20.26
CA GLN A 195 -15.05 9.14 21.11
C GLN A 195 -16.00 8.18 20.41
N ASN A 196 -15.63 6.91 20.34
CA ASN A 196 -16.53 5.88 19.81
C ASN A 196 -17.65 5.58 20.82
N ALA A 197 -18.89 5.84 20.47
CA ALA A 197 -20.06 5.61 21.31
C ALA A 197 -20.95 4.53 20.69
N HIS A 198 -21.03 3.35 21.31
CA HIS A 198 -21.96 2.30 20.89
C HIS A 198 -23.40 2.71 21.23
N CYS A 199 -24.04 3.46 20.34
CA CYS A 199 -25.43 3.85 20.49
C CYS A 199 -26.36 2.65 20.25
N TYR A 200 -27.18 2.31 21.25
CA TYR A 200 -28.09 1.17 21.19
C TYR A 200 -29.03 1.21 19.98
N ASP A 201 -29.61 2.38 19.68
CA ASP A 201 -30.56 2.51 18.58
C ASP A 201 -29.89 2.36 17.22
N LEU A 202 -28.69 2.92 17.02
CA LEU A 202 -27.92 2.71 15.80
C LEU A 202 -27.60 1.23 15.60
N LEU A 203 -27.11 0.54 16.61
CA LEU A 203 -26.75 -0.88 16.53
C LEU A 203 -27.98 -1.80 16.38
N ARG A 204 -29.14 -1.38 16.91
CA ARG A 204 -30.38 -2.14 16.82
C ARG A 204 -31.04 -2.07 15.46
N TYR A 205 -31.09 -0.88 14.86
CA TYR A 205 -31.86 -0.65 13.63
C TYR A 205 -31.01 -0.76 12.36
N PHE A 206 -29.71 -0.68 12.47
CA PHE A 206 -28.78 -0.75 11.35
C PHE A 206 -27.81 -1.92 11.53
N ASN A 207 -27.61 -2.71 10.50
CA ASN A 207 -26.61 -3.78 10.50
C ASN A 207 -25.23 -3.20 10.11
N LEU A 208 -24.66 -2.43 11.05
CA LEU A 208 -23.36 -1.79 10.81
C LEU A 208 -22.25 -2.82 10.82
N THR A 209 -21.49 -2.86 9.75
CA THR A 209 -20.22 -3.61 9.69
C THR A 209 -19.08 -2.78 10.32
N PRO A 210 -17.92 -3.39 10.65
CA PRO A 210 -16.74 -2.63 11.10
C PRO A 210 -16.20 -1.63 10.06
N ASN A 211 -16.71 -1.68 8.83
CA ASN A 211 -16.31 -0.81 7.73
C ASN A 211 -17.21 0.44 7.57
N ILE A 212 -18.16 0.63 8.48
CA ILE A 212 -19.09 1.76 8.46
C ILE A 212 -18.94 2.56 9.77
N ILE A 213 -18.95 3.89 9.65
CA ILE A 213 -18.93 4.80 10.78
C ILE A 213 -20.07 5.82 10.67
N CYS A 214 -20.90 5.88 11.71
CA CYS A 214 -21.91 6.93 11.85
C CYS A 214 -21.30 8.16 12.54
N VAL A 215 -21.61 9.34 12.01
CA VAL A 215 -21.12 10.63 12.51
C VAL A 215 -22.28 11.55 12.83
N ASN A 216 -22.13 12.42 13.84
CA ASN A 216 -23.11 13.46 14.13
C ASN A 216 -22.85 14.69 13.24
N ALA A 217 -23.72 14.97 12.30
CA ALA A 217 -23.67 16.13 11.41
C ALA A 217 -24.76 17.19 11.73
N ILE A 218 -25.56 16.98 12.80
CA ILE A 218 -26.59 17.93 13.23
C ILE A 218 -25.98 18.99 14.12
N GLU A 219 -25.18 18.61 15.11
CA GLU A 219 -24.61 19.53 16.10
C GLU A 219 -23.12 19.82 15.85
N SER A 220 -22.46 19.06 14.98
CA SER A 220 -21.05 19.26 14.66
C SER A 220 -20.84 19.78 13.25
N ASN A 221 -19.68 20.36 13.01
CA ASN A 221 -19.26 20.85 11.70
C ASN A 221 -18.42 19.82 10.90
N ILE A 222 -18.61 18.53 11.18
CA ILE A 222 -17.80 17.46 10.62
C ILE A 222 -17.77 17.44 9.08
N GLN A 223 -18.91 17.77 8.44
CA GLN A 223 -18.97 17.88 6.98
C GLN A 223 -18.20 19.07 6.41
N GLN A 224 -18.13 20.18 7.15
CA GLN A 224 -17.35 21.37 6.75
C GLN A 224 -15.85 21.17 7.04
N ARG A 225 -15.54 20.31 7.98
CA ARG A 225 -14.22 19.70 8.17
C ARG A 225 -14.08 18.55 7.17
N LEU A 226 -13.08 17.74 7.29
CA LEU A 226 -12.86 16.53 6.50
C LEU A 226 -13.09 16.74 4.98
N ASN A 227 -12.63 17.89 4.45
CA ASN A 227 -12.74 18.28 3.02
C ASN A 227 -14.19 18.35 2.49
N GLY A 228 -15.15 18.74 3.30
CA GLY A 228 -16.56 18.75 2.88
C GLY A 228 -17.07 17.37 2.54
N CYS A 229 -16.84 16.42 3.43
CA CYS A 229 -17.31 15.04 3.23
C CYS A 229 -18.82 14.95 3.08
N ASP A 230 -19.28 13.97 2.33
CA ASP A 230 -20.69 13.63 2.18
C ASP A 230 -20.91 12.10 2.27
N TYR A 231 -22.14 11.66 2.01
CA TYR A 231 -22.55 10.27 2.20
C TYR A 231 -22.73 9.51 0.88
N ASP A 232 -22.04 9.94 -0.17
CA ASP A 232 -22.06 9.28 -1.49
C ASP A 232 -20.99 8.17 -1.62
N SER A 233 -20.62 7.55 -0.52
CA SER A 233 -19.55 6.56 -0.32
C SER A 233 -18.17 7.14 0.02
N ASP A 234 -18.13 8.34 0.55
CA ASP A 234 -16.92 8.87 1.15
C ASP A 234 -16.44 7.98 2.28
N SER A 235 -15.13 7.83 2.38
CA SER A 235 -14.48 7.03 3.40
C SER A 235 -13.34 7.79 4.07
N MET A 236 -13.03 7.43 5.29
CA MET A 236 -11.94 7.99 6.07
C MET A 236 -11.18 6.89 6.80
N LEU A 237 -9.89 7.11 7.05
CA LEU A 237 -9.11 6.28 7.96
C LEU A 237 -9.62 6.56 9.38
N VAL A 238 -9.99 5.50 10.09
CA VAL A 238 -10.30 5.54 11.52
C VAL A 238 -9.25 4.71 12.23
N THR A 239 -8.56 5.28 13.21
CA THR A 239 -7.47 4.64 13.96
C THR A 239 -7.50 5.00 15.42
N ASP A 240 -7.20 4.05 16.26
CA ASP A 240 -7.01 4.18 17.72
C ASP A 240 -5.52 4.19 18.11
N ASP A 241 -4.61 4.27 17.13
CA ASP A 241 -3.17 4.30 17.39
C ASP A 241 -2.81 5.47 18.33
N GLU A 242 -2.30 5.14 19.50
CA GLU A 242 -2.01 6.09 20.57
C GLU A 242 -0.98 7.15 20.18
N LEU A 243 0.01 6.80 19.36
CA LEU A 243 1.06 7.72 18.91
C LEU A 243 0.49 8.74 17.93
N ILE A 244 -0.37 8.29 17.01
CA ILE A 244 -1.05 9.16 16.06
C ILE A 244 -2.01 10.09 16.79
N ILE A 245 -2.85 9.56 17.69
CA ILE A 245 -3.79 10.36 18.50
C ILE A 245 -3.04 11.39 19.34
N ALA A 246 -1.97 11.00 20.02
CA ALA A 246 -1.15 11.93 20.80
C ALA A 246 -0.52 13.03 19.91
N GLY A 247 -0.03 12.67 18.73
CA GLY A 247 0.48 13.62 17.75
C GLY A 247 -0.56 14.64 17.31
N VAL A 248 -1.77 14.19 16.96
CA VAL A 248 -2.89 15.07 16.59
C VAL A 248 -3.32 15.97 17.76
N THR A 249 -3.40 15.43 18.96
CA THR A 249 -3.74 16.20 20.18
C THR A 249 -2.72 17.31 20.44
N GLY A 250 -1.42 16.99 20.27
CA GLY A 250 -0.36 18.00 20.36
C GLY A 250 -0.48 19.09 19.31
N CYS A 251 -0.86 18.71 18.09
CA CYS A 251 -1.07 19.69 17.00
C CYS A 251 -2.23 20.64 17.30
N TYR A 252 -3.34 20.16 17.83
CA TYR A 252 -4.47 21.03 18.21
C TYR A 252 -4.14 22.06 19.31
N ALA A 253 -3.12 21.82 20.11
CA ALA A 253 -2.64 22.78 21.09
C ALA A 253 -1.89 23.96 20.44
N ILE A 254 -1.35 23.79 19.23
CA ILE A 254 -0.49 24.75 18.54
C ILE A 254 -1.19 25.37 17.33
N LEU A 255 -1.86 24.53 16.53
CA LEU A 255 -2.46 24.90 15.25
C LEU A 255 -3.99 25.00 15.40
N LYS A 256 -4.56 26.01 14.78
CA LYS A 256 -6.01 26.13 14.69
C LYS A 256 -6.59 25.08 13.74
N ASP A 257 -7.80 24.67 14.04
CA ASP A 257 -8.60 23.76 13.27
C ASP A 257 -9.46 24.53 12.24
N PRO A 258 -9.06 24.63 10.96
CA PRO A 258 -9.77 25.41 9.99
C PRO A 258 -10.99 24.65 9.45
N VAL A 259 -12.07 25.40 9.26
CA VAL A 259 -13.23 24.96 8.49
C VAL A 259 -13.05 25.44 7.05
N CYS A 260 -13.04 24.50 6.10
CA CYS A 260 -12.87 24.82 4.68
C CYS A 260 -14.24 25.14 4.05
N LYS A 261 -14.64 26.41 4.10
CA LYS A 261 -15.88 26.87 3.49
C LYS A 261 -15.59 27.87 2.37
N ALA A 262 -15.99 27.51 1.14
CA ALA A 262 -15.95 28.40 -0.01
C ALA A 262 -17.38 28.61 -0.54
N GLU A 263 -17.77 29.88 -0.71
CA GLU A 263 -19.09 30.24 -1.25
C GLU A 263 -19.01 30.26 -2.78
N PRO A 264 -19.80 29.42 -3.47
CA PRO A 264 -19.88 29.44 -4.93
C PRO A 264 -20.64 30.69 -5.41
N VAL A 265 -20.19 31.30 -6.51
CA VAL A 265 -20.89 32.42 -7.17
C VAL A 265 -21.95 31.95 -8.15
N GLY A 266 -22.03 30.63 -8.44
CA GLY A 266 -23.02 30.04 -9.35
C GLY A 266 -22.86 28.54 -9.47
N LYS A 267 -23.72 27.93 -10.30
CA LYS A 267 -23.68 26.53 -10.67
C LYS A 267 -23.35 26.40 -12.15
N THR A 268 -22.76 25.27 -12.53
CA THR A 268 -22.58 24.90 -13.93
C THR A 268 -23.63 23.85 -14.28
N ASP A 269 -24.51 24.15 -15.25
CA ASP A 269 -25.47 23.19 -15.76
C ASP A 269 -24.92 22.54 -17.03
N TYR A 270 -25.02 21.22 -17.11
CA TYR A 270 -24.61 20.44 -18.27
C TYR A 270 -25.83 19.76 -18.89
N GLU A 271 -25.96 19.86 -20.22
CA GLU A 271 -26.93 19.07 -20.95
C GLU A 271 -26.49 17.59 -20.94
N ASN A 272 -27.43 16.66 -20.82
CA ASN A 272 -27.16 15.23 -20.92
C ASN A 272 -26.92 14.80 -22.38
N THR A 273 -25.86 15.32 -22.97
CA THR A 273 -25.40 15.00 -24.33
C THR A 273 -23.96 14.48 -24.29
N PRO A 274 -23.55 13.59 -25.22
CA PRO A 274 -22.15 13.11 -25.29
C PRO A 274 -21.11 14.23 -25.36
N LYS A 275 -21.44 15.35 -26.04
CA LYS A 275 -20.57 16.51 -26.17
C LYS A 275 -20.39 17.24 -24.84
N SER A 276 -21.46 17.43 -24.08
CA SER A 276 -21.42 18.08 -22.76
C SER A 276 -20.69 17.20 -21.75
N LEU A 277 -20.91 15.89 -21.78
CA LEU A 277 -20.19 14.94 -20.92
C LEU A 277 -18.69 14.94 -21.22
N ALA A 278 -18.30 14.90 -22.49
CA ALA A 278 -16.88 14.99 -22.87
C ALA A 278 -16.23 16.32 -22.45
N ALA A 279 -16.96 17.43 -22.49
CA ALA A 279 -16.48 18.72 -22.00
C ALA A 279 -16.32 18.74 -20.47
N LEU A 280 -17.23 18.08 -19.75
CA LEU A 280 -17.14 17.89 -18.30
C LEU A 280 -15.90 17.07 -17.94
N ASP A 281 -15.70 15.93 -18.61
CA ASP A 281 -14.52 15.06 -18.40
C ASP A 281 -13.21 15.82 -18.64
N GLN A 282 -13.14 16.64 -19.69
CA GLN A 282 -11.98 17.51 -19.93
C GLN A 282 -11.75 18.53 -18.82
N THR A 283 -12.81 19.03 -18.19
CA THR A 283 -12.72 19.98 -17.07
C THR A 283 -12.21 19.26 -15.83
N ILE A 284 -12.71 18.08 -15.53
CA ILE A 284 -12.28 17.23 -14.43
C ILE A 284 -10.80 16.82 -14.61
N ALA A 285 -10.42 16.39 -15.81
CA ALA A 285 -9.05 15.99 -16.12
C ALA A 285 -8.02 17.12 -15.97
N LYS A 286 -8.44 18.39 -16.04
CA LYS A 286 -7.58 19.57 -15.86
C LYS A 286 -7.58 20.12 -14.42
N ASN A 287 -8.11 19.40 -13.44
CA ASN A 287 -8.09 19.83 -12.05
C ASN A 287 -6.65 20.00 -11.54
N LYS A 288 -6.49 20.82 -10.51
CA LYS A 288 -5.19 21.12 -9.90
C LYS A 288 -5.02 20.47 -8.52
N ILE A 289 -5.88 19.53 -8.17
CA ILE A 289 -5.89 18.90 -6.83
C ILE A 289 -4.51 18.32 -6.50
N GLY A 290 -3.90 17.56 -7.41
CA GLY A 290 -2.58 16.98 -7.20
C GLY A 290 -1.48 18.03 -6.96
N GLU A 291 -1.51 19.15 -7.71
CA GLU A 291 -0.56 20.25 -7.51
C GLU A 291 -0.76 20.95 -6.16
N ILE A 292 -2.02 21.20 -5.78
CA ILE A 292 -2.39 21.79 -4.49
C ILE A 292 -1.89 20.92 -3.34
N VAL A 293 -2.22 19.63 -3.38
CA VAL A 293 -1.82 18.67 -2.35
C VAL A 293 -0.30 18.58 -2.25
N ASN A 294 0.40 18.46 -3.36
CA ASN A 294 1.86 18.39 -3.35
C ASN A 294 2.52 19.66 -2.80
N LEU A 295 1.96 20.83 -3.09
CA LEU A 295 2.46 22.07 -2.52
C LEU A 295 2.15 22.16 -1.02
N SER A 296 0.96 21.76 -0.59
CA SER A 296 0.61 21.77 0.84
C SER A 296 1.48 20.79 1.65
N GLN A 297 1.80 19.63 1.11
CA GLN A 297 2.70 18.68 1.77
C GLN A 297 4.13 19.23 1.89
N PHE A 298 4.59 19.97 0.89
CA PHE A 298 5.86 20.68 0.97
C PHE A 298 5.84 21.75 2.07
N LEU A 299 4.78 22.54 2.14
CA LEU A 299 4.62 23.57 3.18
C LEU A 299 4.49 22.94 4.58
N ASN A 300 3.83 21.79 4.73
CA ASN A 300 3.79 21.06 6.01
C ASN A 300 5.21 20.67 6.46
N CYS A 301 6.10 20.25 5.55
CA CYS A 301 7.49 19.99 5.92
C CYS A 301 8.20 21.25 6.43
N LEU A 302 8.02 22.38 5.76
CA LEU A 302 8.62 23.66 6.21
C LEU A 302 8.01 24.16 7.53
N LEU A 303 6.72 23.93 7.75
CA LEU A 303 6.04 24.24 9.00
C LEU A 303 6.67 23.51 10.17
N TRP A 304 6.81 22.18 10.05
CA TRP A 304 7.37 21.36 11.13
C TRP A 304 8.86 21.63 11.33
N ASP A 305 9.62 21.81 10.26
CA ASP A 305 11.02 22.20 10.34
C ASP A 305 11.17 23.51 11.15
N GLY A 306 10.36 24.53 10.85
CA GLY A 306 10.37 25.79 11.58
C GLY A 306 9.84 25.72 13.02
N LEU A 307 9.00 24.70 13.36
CA LEU A 307 8.52 24.49 14.72
C LEU A 307 9.44 23.62 15.57
N PHE A 308 10.22 22.73 14.96
CA PHE A 308 11.11 21.80 15.66
C PHE A 308 12.54 22.33 15.78
N THR A 309 12.94 23.25 14.92
CA THR A 309 14.27 23.88 14.99
C THR A 309 14.20 25.19 15.79
N GLU A 310 15.22 25.44 16.61
CA GLU A 310 15.39 26.73 17.32
C GLU A 310 15.99 27.81 16.41
N GLU A 311 16.42 27.45 15.21
CA GLU A 311 17.02 28.36 14.24
C GLU A 311 15.96 29.25 13.60
N GLN A 312 16.33 30.50 13.27
CA GLN A 312 15.41 31.40 12.57
C GLN A 312 15.12 30.87 11.16
N SER A 313 13.94 30.30 10.99
CA SER A 313 13.41 29.97 9.67
C SER A 313 13.26 31.24 8.83
N GLU A 314 13.49 31.17 7.51
CA GLU A 314 13.24 32.26 6.55
C GLU A 314 11.79 32.72 6.59
N TYR A 315 10.86 31.86 6.98
CA TYR A 315 9.42 32.11 7.07
C TYR A 315 8.90 31.80 8.47
N HIS A 316 7.99 32.64 8.96
CA HIS A 316 7.35 32.36 10.25
C HIS A 316 6.40 31.16 10.12
N PRO A 317 6.47 30.14 11.01
CA PRO A 317 5.66 28.93 10.90
C PRO A 317 4.15 29.17 10.76
N MET A 318 3.61 30.17 11.47
CA MET A 318 2.17 30.48 11.40
C MET A 318 1.75 31.11 10.07
N ASP A 319 2.63 31.81 9.37
CA ASP A 319 2.36 32.32 8.02
C ASP A 319 2.32 31.17 7.02
N ILE A 320 3.23 30.19 7.17
CA ILE A 320 3.21 28.95 6.39
C ILE A 320 1.88 28.21 6.64
N TYR A 321 1.46 28.07 7.90
CA TYR A 321 0.21 27.40 8.22
C TYR A 321 -1.01 28.10 7.65
N HIS A 322 -1.04 29.43 7.66
CA HIS A 322 -2.08 30.22 7.01
C HIS A 322 -2.15 29.91 5.49
N ASP A 323 -1.01 29.85 4.81
CA ASP A 323 -0.96 29.50 3.38
C ASP A 323 -1.37 28.05 3.12
N ILE A 324 -1.06 27.10 4.03
CA ILE A 324 -1.60 25.72 3.99
C ILE A 324 -3.13 25.72 4.10
N CYS A 325 -3.71 26.54 4.99
CA CYS A 325 -5.17 26.68 5.09
C CYS A 325 -5.80 27.22 3.79
N ILE A 326 -5.14 28.17 3.11
CA ILE A 326 -5.57 28.63 1.78
C ILE A 326 -5.57 27.48 0.78
N LEU A 327 -4.53 26.63 0.77
CA LEU A 327 -4.47 25.46 -0.11
C LEU A 327 -5.57 24.44 0.20
N ALA A 328 -5.95 24.25 1.46
CA ALA A 328 -7.06 23.39 1.83
C ALA A 328 -8.40 23.85 1.25
N VAL A 329 -8.68 25.16 1.32
CA VAL A 329 -9.86 25.77 0.69
C VAL A 329 -9.82 25.59 -0.83
N LEU A 330 -8.67 25.84 -1.47
CA LEU A 330 -8.50 25.63 -2.92
C LEU A 330 -8.71 24.18 -3.34
N SER A 331 -8.29 23.21 -2.51
CA SER A 331 -8.53 21.79 -2.77
C SER A 331 -10.02 21.49 -2.86
N GLY A 332 -10.81 21.95 -1.88
CA GLY A 332 -12.27 21.81 -1.90
C GLY A 332 -12.93 22.47 -3.12
N MET A 333 -12.46 23.66 -3.50
CA MET A 333 -12.96 24.36 -4.71
C MET A 333 -12.64 23.58 -6.00
N GLU A 334 -11.46 22.99 -6.13
CA GLU A 334 -11.08 22.20 -7.31
C GLU A 334 -11.84 20.87 -7.39
N ILE A 335 -12.20 20.25 -6.25
CA ILE A 335 -13.06 19.07 -6.19
C ILE A 335 -14.45 19.42 -6.75
N ASP A 336 -15.02 20.54 -6.32
CA ASP A 336 -16.37 20.96 -6.71
C ASP A 336 -16.44 21.73 -8.04
N LYS A 337 -15.32 22.00 -8.70
CA LYS A 337 -15.24 22.83 -9.91
C LYS A 337 -16.11 22.34 -11.07
N ALA A 338 -16.39 21.05 -11.14
CA ALA A 338 -17.28 20.48 -12.11
C ALA A 338 -18.77 20.82 -11.87
N LYS A 339 -19.12 21.09 -10.60
CA LYS A 339 -20.51 21.32 -10.16
C LYS A 339 -20.78 22.80 -9.84
N ARG A 340 -19.76 23.56 -9.46
CA ARG A 340 -19.87 24.91 -8.88
C ARG A 340 -18.88 25.88 -9.51
N LEU A 341 -19.29 27.15 -9.61
CA LEU A 341 -18.44 28.25 -10.08
C LEU A 341 -17.92 29.04 -8.86
N TYR A 342 -16.64 29.30 -8.86
CA TYR A 342 -15.98 30.12 -7.84
C TYR A 342 -15.30 31.35 -8.46
N SER A 343 -15.28 32.46 -7.73
CA SER A 343 -14.65 33.71 -8.18
C SER A 343 -13.12 33.68 -8.09
N VAL A 344 -12.55 32.73 -7.37
CA VAL A 344 -11.11 32.61 -7.13
C VAL A 344 -10.42 31.81 -8.24
N ASP A 345 -9.35 32.37 -8.79
CA ASP A 345 -8.46 31.68 -9.74
C ASP A 345 -7.38 30.91 -8.99
N SER A 346 -7.58 29.61 -8.85
CA SER A 346 -6.62 28.69 -8.18
C SER A 346 -5.23 28.77 -8.80
N GLY A 347 -5.11 29.03 -10.11
CA GLY A 347 -3.82 29.14 -10.79
C GLY A 347 -3.01 30.34 -10.34
N LYS A 348 -3.66 31.49 -10.10
CA LYS A 348 -3.00 32.67 -9.59
C LYS A 348 -2.53 32.49 -8.15
N VAL A 349 -3.35 31.89 -7.31
CA VAL A 349 -2.99 31.60 -5.91
C VAL A 349 -1.81 30.62 -5.85
N LEU A 350 -1.86 29.52 -6.59
CA LEU A 350 -0.74 28.57 -6.69
C LEU A 350 0.54 29.23 -7.19
N SER A 351 0.45 30.10 -8.23
CA SER A 351 1.61 30.84 -8.75
C SER A 351 2.26 31.72 -7.67
N ARG A 352 1.46 32.34 -6.81
CA ARG A 352 1.96 33.11 -5.67
C ARG A 352 2.68 32.20 -4.67
N LEU A 353 2.10 31.08 -4.27
CA LEU A 353 2.63 30.21 -3.22
C LEU A 353 3.83 29.34 -3.68
N ARG A 354 4.08 29.25 -4.98
CA ARG A 354 5.25 28.52 -5.51
C ARG A 354 6.60 29.15 -5.15
N HIS A 355 6.62 30.39 -4.60
CA HIS A 355 7.89 30.99 -4.17
C HIS A 355 8.59 30.16 -3.10
N TYR A 356 7.88 29.54 -2.14
CA TYR A 356 8.44 28.66 -1.13
C TYR A 356 9.31 27.53 -1.75
N ARG A 357 8.79 26.85 -2.79
CA ARG A 357 9.57 25.80 -3.49
C ARG A 357 10.75 26.36 -4.26
N LYS A 358 10.64 27.56 -4.83
CA LYS A 358 11.73 28.19 -5.58
C LYS A 358 12.87 28.58 -4.66
N ASP A 359 12.55 29.19 -3.53
CA ASP A 359 13.54 29.65 -2.56
C ASP A 359 14.22 28.45 -1.89
N TYR A 360 13.45 27.42 -1.52
CA TYR A 360 13.99 26.17 -1.02
C TYR A 360 14.97 25.54 -2.03
N LYS A 361 14.57 25.35 -3.28
CA LYS A 361 15.43 24.80 -4.34
C LYS A 361 16.70 25.62 -4.55
N LYS A 362 16.60 26.94 -4.49
CA LYS A 362 17.75 27.84 -4.62
C LYS A 362 18.77 27.61 -3.51
N ASN A 363 18.30 27.39 -2.29
CA ASN A 363 19.16 27.20 -1.11
C ASN A 363 19.70 25.77 -0.98
N HIS A 364 19.07 24.78 -1.68
CA HIS A 364 19.36 23.35 -1.56
C HIS A 364 19.79 22.71 -2.89
N GLY A 365 20.52 23.44 -3.73
CA GLY A 365 21.13 22.91 -4.97
C GLY A 365 20.12 22.40 -6.02
N GLY A 366 18.87 22.89 -5.99
CA GLY A 366 17.81 22.47 -6.91
C GLY A 366 16.96 21.30 -6.43
N ASN A 367 17.32 20.68 -5.31
CA ASN A 367 16.65 19.48 -4.77
C ASN A 367 15.37 19.84 -4.00
N LEU A 368 14.48 18.86 -3.90
CA LEU A 368 13.34 18.83 -2.98
C LEU A 368 13.61 17.85 -1.83
N PRO A 369 12.80 17.87 -0.75
CA PRO A 369 12.92 16.87 0.31
C PRO A 369 12.90 15.44 -0.24
N ALA A 370 13.75 14.55 0.30
CA ALA A 370 14.05 13.22 -0.25
C ALA A 370 12.80 12.34 -0.45
N PHE A 371 11.77 12.48 0.38
CA PHE A 371 10.56 11.67 0.27
C PHE A 371 9.75 11.94 -1.02
N TYR A 372 9.90 13.11 -1.66
CA TYR A 372 9.21 13.42 -2.93
C TYR A 372 9.60 12.48 -4.07
N LYS A 373 10.81 11.96 -4.10
CA LYS A 373 11.27 10.95 -5.06
C LYS A 373 10.36 9.70 -5.07
N TYR A 374 9.86 9.31 -3.91
CA TYR A 374 9.04 8.11 -3.76
C TYR A 374 7.55 8.33 -3.98
N ILE A 375 7.10 9.59 -4.02
CA ILE A 375 5.68 9.95 -4.09
C ILE A 375 5.31 10.54 -5.43
N VAL A 376 6.11 11.48 -5.91
CA VAL A 376 5.80 12.29 -7.11
C VAL A 376 6.60 11.82 -8.33
N GLY A 377 7.54 10.86 -8.14
CA GLY A 377 8.44 10.43 -9.21
C GLY A 377 9.35 11.55 -9.69
N ASP A 378 9.71 12.50 -8.82
CA ASP A 378 10.60 13.61 -9.15
C ASP A 378 12.00 13.03 -9.43
N GLU A 379 12.43 13.08 -10.70
CA GLU A 379 13.74 12.63 -11.17
C GLU A 379 14.88 13.59 -10.78
N SER A 380 14.73 14.30 -9.66
CA SER A 380 15.84 15.11 -9.14
C SER A 380 17.04 14.20 -8.91
N PRO A 381 18.21 14.50 -9.48
CA PRO A 381 19.36 13.63 -9.35
C PRO A 381 19.70 13.47 -7.86
N ASP A 382 19.78 12.22 -7.44
CA ASP A 382 20.22 11.82 -6.11
C ASP A 382 21.74 12.09 -6.01
N THR A 383 22.09 13.34 -5.97
CA THR A 383 23.47 13.75 -5.69
C THR A 383 23.64 13.68 -4.17
N GLY A 384 24.02 12.51 -3.67
CA GLY A 384 24.07 12.06 -2.28
C GLY A 384 24.77 12.95 -1.25
N GLU A 385 25.12 14.17 -1.58
CA GLU A 385 25.86 15.09 -0.72
C GLU A 385 25.07 16.35 -0.31
N ASN A 386 23.87 16.60 -0.86
CA ASN A 386 23.09 17.81 -0.60
C ASN A 386 21.60 17.57 -0.31
N ASN A 387 21.24 16.46 0.30
CA ASN A 387 19.90 16.31 0.86
C ASN A 387 19.79 17.25 2.07
N ALA A 388 19.15 18.40 1.88
CA ALA A 388 18.82 19.24 2.99
C ALA A 388 17.96 18.43 3.97
N HIS A 389 18.50 18.27 5.14
CA HIS A 389 17.83 17.59 6.22
C HIS A 389 16.76 18.52 6.77
N LEU A 390 15.49 18.16 6.66
CA LEU A 390 14.36 18.86 7.28
C LEU A 390 13.96 18.12 8.56
N GLU A 391 13.72 18.86 9.62
CA GLU A 391 13.11 18.35 10.84
C GLU A 391 11.58 18.23 10.64
N ALA A 392 11.16 17.21 9.89
CA ALA A 392 9.76 16.99 9.52
C ALA A 392 9.42 15.49 9.53
N PRO A 393 8.15 15.10 9.82
CA PRO A 393 7.79 13.70 10.02
C PRO A 393 8.17 12.77 8.88
N MET A 394 7.93 13.15 7.62
CA MET A 394 8.31 12.31 6.48
C MET A 394 9.82 12.24 6.23
N ALA A 395 10.58 13.27 6.62
CA ALA A 395 12.04 13.18 6.62
C ALA A 395 12.52 12.19 7.69
N PHE A 396 11.91 12.19 8.87
CA PHE A 396 12.21 11.22 9.93
C PHE A 396 11.90 9.78 9.51
N VAL A 397 10.76 9.55 8.84
CA VAL A 397 10.41 8.24 8.26
C VAL A 397 11.47 7.79 7.27
N HIS A 398 11.93 8.70 6.41
CA HIS A 398 12.94 8.41 5.41
C HIS A 398 14.28 8.06 6.04
N ASP A 399 14.75 8.87 6.98
CA ASP A 399 15.99 8.65 7.72
C ASP A 399 15.97 7.30 8.46
N ALA A 400 14.87 7.00 9.16
CA ALA A 400 14.74 5.74 9.89
C ALA A 400 14.73 4.53 8.95
N ALA A 401 14.03 4.63 7.81
CA ALA A 401 14.03 3.56 6.81
C ALA A 401 15.42 3.36 6.17
N ASP A 402 16.19 4.43 5.98
CA ASP A 402 17.57 4.34 5.47
C ASP A 402 18.54 3.79 6.50
N ALA A 403 18.42 4.24 7.75
CA ALA A 403 19.23 3.76 8.86
C ALA A 403 18.96 2.29 9.23
N PHE A 404 17.78 1.74 8.87
CA PHE A 404 17.48 0.34 9.13
C PHE A 404 18.45 -0.57 8.37
N ALA A 405 19.47 -1.02 9.08
CA ALA A 405 20.47 -1.97 8.61
C ALA A 405 20.10 -3.40 9.07
N GLY A 406 18.91 -3.88 8.68
CA GLY A 406 18.48 -5.24 9.03
C GLY A 406 19.57 -6.27 8.72
N ARG A 407 19.87 -7.13 9.68
CA ARG A 407 20.94 -8.14 9.55
C ARG A 407 20.32 -9.50 9.26
N ALA A 408 20.50 -9.95 8.02
CA ALA A 408 20.28 -11.36 7.71
C ALA A 408 21.39 -12.19 8.37
N ALA A 409 21.01 -13.32 8.95
CA ALA A 409 21.98 -14.29 9.44
C ALA A 409 22.93 -14.68 8.28
N TYR A 410 24.23 -14.60 8.54
CA TYR A 410 25.20 -15.00 7.52
C TYR A 410 25.13 -16.51 7.32
N THR A 411 24.81 -16.90 6.11
CA THR A 411 24.91 -18.30 5.68
C THR A 411 25.73 -18.36 4.40
N ARG A 412 26.56 -19.41 4.27
CA ARG A 412 27.24 -19.70 2.99
C ARG A 412 26.17 -19.77 1.89
N THR A 413 26.46 -19.21 0.73
CA THR A 413 25.58 -19.39 -0.43
C THR A 413 25.83 -20.76 -1.03
N LEU A 414 24.75 -21.58 -1.10
CA LEU A 414 24.80 -22.88 -1.71
C LEU A 414 24.48 -22.78 -3.21
N PRO A 415 25.21 -23.50 -4.07
CA PRO A 415 24.80 -23.71 -5.44
C PRO A 415 23.54 -24.55 -5.50
N VAL A 416 22.73 -24.39 -6.53
CA VAL A 416 21.45 -25.13 -6.71
C VAL A 416 21.71 -26.64 -6.84
N SER A 417 22.83 -27.03 -7.40
CA SER A 417 23.26 -28.43 -7.49
C SER A 417 23.34 -29.15 -6.14
N GLU A 418 23.64 -28.46 -5.06
CA GLU A 418 23.70 -29.06 -3.73
C GLU A 418 22.32 -29.45 -3.17
N LEU A 419 21.23 -28.94 -3.75
CA LEU A 419 19.85 -29.29 -3.33
C LEU A 419 19.40 -30.68 -3.79
N PHE A 420 20.03 -31.26 -4.81
CA PHE A 420 19.54 -32.44 -5.51
C PHE A 420 20.53 -33.58 -5.53
N GLU A 421 20.00 -34.81 -5.58
CA GLU A 421 20.76 -36.05 -5.81
C GLU A 421 20.60 -36.46 -7.27
N LEU A 422 21.54 -36.04 -8.12
CA LEU A 422 21.53 -36.33 -9.55
C LEU A 422 22.65 -37.27 -9.96
N ASP A 423 22.33 -38.20 -10.84
CA ASP A 423 23.31 -39.11 -11.44
C ASP A 423 23.79 -38.58 -12.80
N SER A 424 25.03 -38.06 -12.82
CA SER A 424 25.64 -37.55 -14.05
C SER A 424 26.11 -38.62 -15.04
N THR A 425 26.07 -39.91 -14.65
CA THR A 425 26.56 -41.02 -15.48
C THR A 425 25.55 -41.46 -16.53
N ASP A 426 24.26 -41.11 -16.37
CA ASP A 426 23.17 -41.47 -17.28
C ASP A 426 23.14 -40.59 -18.54
N ALA A 427 24.21 -40.58 -19.32
CA ALA A 427 24.34 -39.79 -20.53
C ALA A 427 23.64 -40.46 -21.73
N GLY A 428 22.74 -39.72 -22.39
CA GLY A 428 22.00 -40.17 -23.56
C GLY A 428 22.53 -39.54 -24.88
N GLN A 429 22.23 -40.23 -25.99
CA GLN A 429 22.42 -39.63 -27.30
C GLN A 429 21.52 -38.38 -27.43
N ASN A 430 22.05 -37.30 -27.99
CA ASN A 430 21.35 -36.03 -28.22
C ASN A 430 21.10 -35.12 -26.98
N ASP A 431 21.66 -35.40 -25.79
CA ASP A 431 21.43 -34.60 -24.59
C ASP A 431 21.83 -33.14 -24.77
N THR A 432 22.93 -32.89 -25.50
CA THR A 432 23.34 -31.52 -25.84
C THR A 432 22.27 -30.79 -26.67
N HIS A 433 21.62 -31.48 -27.62
CA HIS A 433 20.56 -30.89 -28.44
C HIS A 433 19.30 -30.61 -27.60
N LYS A 434 18.91 -31.55 -26.75
CA LYS A 434 17.78 -31.38 -25.83
C LYS A 434 18.01 -30.22 -24.86
N LYS A 435 19.22 -30.11 -24.26
CA LYS A 435 19.63 -28.94 -23.46
C LYS A 435 19.45 -27.63 -24.22
N GLN A 436 19.92 -27.58 -25.49
CA GLN A 436 19.78 -26.38 -26.32
C GLN A 436 18.33 -26.00 -26.58
N ASN A 437 17.45 -26.98 -26.82
CA ASN A 437 16.02 -26.75 -27.01
C ASN A 437 15.37 -26.16 -25.75
N ILE A 438 15.73 -26.65 -24.55
CA ILE A 438 15.25 -26.13 -23.28
C ILE A 438 15.70 -24.68 -23.10
N ILE A 439 16.99 -24.41 -23.24
CA ILE A 439 17.54 -23.07 -23.05
C ILE A 439 16.91 -22.07 -24.02
N LYS A 440 16.71 -22.46 -25.27
CA LYS A 440 16.05 -21.61 -26.26
C LYS A 440 14.61 -21.30 -25.85
N ALA A 441 13.82 -22.32 -25.48
CA ALA A 441 12.43 -22.13 -25.07
C ALA A 441 12.30 -21.22 -23.86
N VAL A 442 13.19 -21.38 -22.86
CA VAL A 442 13.20 -20.55 -21.65
C VAL A 442 13.59 -19.10 -21.98
N LYS A 443 14.59 -18.87 -22.83
CA LYS A 443 14.96 -17.50 -23.25
C LYS A 443 13.86 -16.80 -24.04
N ASP A 444 13.22 -17.51 -24.96
CA ASP A 444 12.12 -16.99 -25.76
C ASP A 444 10.91 -16.63 -24.86
N ALA A 445 10.59 -17.49 -23.88
CA ALA A 445 9.54 -17.22 -22.90
C ALA A 445 9.89 -16.03 -22.01
N HIS A 446 11.11 -15.98 -21.46
CA HIS A 446 11.57 -14.86 -20.64
C HIS A 446 11.49 -13.52 -21.36
N THR A 447 11.93 -13.48 -22.62
CA THR A 447 11.87 -12.26 -23.45
C THR A 447 10.42 -11.78 -23.65
N LYS A 448 9.50 -12.70 -23.92
CA LYS A 448 8.08 -12.35 -24.10
C LYS A 448 7.45 -11.85 -22.79
N ILE A 449 7.65 -12.54 -21.68
CA ILE A 449 7.13 -12.16 -20.36
C ILE A 449 7.69 -10.79 -19.96
N THR A 450 8.97 -10.52 -20.16
CA THR A 450 9.59 -9.21 -19.86
C THR A 450 9.02 -8.09 -20.73
N ALA A 451 8.72 -8.36 -22.00
CA ALA A 451 8.06 -7.38 -22.88
C ALA A 451 6.64 -7.06 -22.38
N MET A 452 5.88 -8.07 -21.96
CA MET A 452 4.55 -7.89 -21.37
C MET A 452 4.62 -7.08 -20.06
N GLN A 453 5.57 -7.34 -19.17
CA GLN A 453 5.80 -6.55 -17.94
C GLN A 453 6.06 -5.07 -18.26
N THR A 454 6.78 -4.80 -19.32
CA THR A 454 7.05 -3.43 -19.75
C THR A 454 5.78 -2.76 -20.29
N ALA A 455 4.98 -3.49 -21.06
CA ALA A 455 3.72 -2.99 -21.63
C ALA A 455 2.68 -2.66 -20.54
N MET A 456 2.64 -3.42 -19.45
CA MET A 456 1.67 -3.23 -18.34
C MET A 456 1.73 -1.85 -17.69
N LYS A 457 2.84 -1.13 -17.80
CA LYS A 457 3.01 0.19 -17.17
C LYS A 457 2.07 1.26 -17.73
N ASN A 458 1.53 1.05 -18.94
CA ASN A 458 0.82 2.08 -19.70
C ASN A 458 -0.56 1.62 -20.23
N VAL A 459 -1.15 0.59 -19.62
CA VAL A 459 -2.42 0.00 -20.07
C VAL A 459 -3.45 -0.03 -18.97
N SER A 460 -4.73 -0.19 -19.34
CA SER A 460 -5.86 -0.29 -18.41
C SER A 460 -5.80 -1.58 -17.58
N ASP A 461 -6.58 -1.65 -16.50
CA ASP A 461 -6.59 -2.83 -15.62
C ASP A 461 -7.14 -4.08 -16.32
N ASP A 462 -8.13 -3.92 -17.22
CA ASP A 462 -8.62 -5.03 -18.05
C ASP A 462 -7.53 -5.57 -18.98
N GLU A 463 -6.74 -4.68 -19.61
CA GLU A 463 -5.61 -5.06 -20.46
C GLU A 463 -4.47 -5.70 -19.64
N LYS A 464 -4.26 -5.29 -18.38
CA LYS A 464 -3.30 -5.95 -17.48
C LYS A 464 -3.70 -7.39 -17.20
N MET A 465 -5.00 -7.66 -16.98
CA MET A 465 -5.50 -9.02 -16.78
C MET A 465 -5.23 -9.90 -18.03
N ILE A 466 -5.51 -9.39 -19.21
CA ILE A 466 -5.22 -10.10 -20.47
C ILE A 466 -3.73 -10.42 -20.59
N LEU A 467 -2.86 -9.46 -20.33
CA LEU A 467 -1.40 -9.67 -20.36
C LEU A 467 -0.94 -10.73 -19.34
N CYS A 468 -1.61 -10.84 -18.18
CA CYS A 468 -1.33 -11.89 -17.20
C CYS A 468 -1.69 -13.29 -17.73
N GLU A 469 -2.85 -13.41 -18.37
CA GLU A 469 -3.28 -14.67 -18.99
C GLU A 469 -2.31 -15.09 -20.11
N GLU A 470 -1.94 -14.16 -21.00
CA GLU A 470 -0.97 -14.41 -22.07
C GLU A 470 0.40 -14.81 -21.51
N ALA A 471 0.88 -14.16 -20.45
CA ALA A 471 2.15 -14.51 -19.80
C ALA A 471 2.11 -15.91 -19.21
N ASN A 472 0.99 -16.31 -18.61
CA ASN A 472 0.79 -17.67 -18.11
C ASN A 472 0.78 -18.70 -19.26
N GLU A 473 0.11 -18.41 -20.38
CA GLU A 473 0.15 -19.27 -21.57
C GLU A 473 1.56 -19.47 -22.11
N VAL A 474 2.35 -18.37 -22.18
CA VAL A 474 3.77 -18.44 -22.58
C VAL A 474 4.57 -19.32 -21.62
N TYR A 475 4.34 -19.21 -20.31
CA TYR A 475 5.00 -20.04 -19.31
C TYR A 475 4.60 -21.52 -19.48
N GLN A 476 3.32 -21.83 -19.63
CA GLN A 476 2.83 -23.20 -19.82
C GLN A 476 3.39 -23.84 -21.11
N ALA A 477 3.51 -23.08 -22.19
CA ALA A 477 4.14 -23.55 -23.43
C ALA A 477 5.65 -23.85 -23.24
N CYS A 478 6.33 -23.04 -22.42
CA CYS A 478 7.70 -23.28 -22.02
C CYS A 478 7.83 -24.59 -21.24
N LEU A 479 7.00 -24.80 -20.19
CA LEU A 479 6.97 -26.03 -19.39
C LEU A 479 6.78 -27.28 -20.25
N LYS A 480 5.86 -27.28 -21.21
CA LYS A 480 5.65 -28.39 -22.16
C LYS A 480 6.90 -28.70 -22.98
N THR A 481 7.66 -27.66 -23.38
CA THR A 481 8.90 -27.85 -24.13
C THR A 481 10.01 -28.43 -23.24
N VAL A 482 10.11 -27.94 -22.00
CA VAL A 482 11.05 -28.47 -21.00
C VAL A 482 10.74 -29.94 -20.72
N SER A 483 9.49 -30.28 -20.43
CA SER A 483 9.02 -31.63 -20.14
C SER A 483 9.37 -32.63 -21.24
N ARG A 484 9.23 -32.25 -22.51
CA ARG A 484 9.57 -33.11 -23.67
C ARG A 484 11.06 -33.35 -23.81
N ASN A 485 11.91 -32.51 -23.27
CA ASN A 485 13.36 -32.55 -23.46
C ASN A 485 14.13 -33.00 -22.21
N VAL A 486 13.56 -32.92 -21.01
CA VAL A 486 14.16 -33.45 -19.76
C VAL A 486 14.00 -34.97 -19.72
N ALA A 487 14.94 -35.71 -20.32
CA ALA A 487 14.85 -37.15 -20.49
C ALA A 487 15.59 -37.93 -19.41
N ASN A 488 16.65 -37.40 -18.83
CA ASN A 488 17.54 -38.06 -17.87
C ASN A 488 18.21 -37.06 -16.92
N ASP A 489 18.90 -37.58 -15.91
CA ASP A 489 19.58 -36.80 -14.89
C ASP A 489 20.81 -36.05 -15.45
N HIS A 490 21.46 -36.60 -16.50
CA HIS A 490 22.60 -35.92 -17.15
C HIS A 490 22.20 -34.59 -17.76
N ILE A 491 21.01 -34.50 -18.40
CA ILE A 491 20.48 -33.20 -18.91
C ILE A 491 20.24 -32.23 -17.75
N LEU A 492 19.68 -32.72 -16.64
CA LEU A 492 19.47 -31.90 -15.44
C LEU A 492 20.79 -31.37 -14.88
N CYS A 493 21.82 -32.22 -14.75
CA CYS A 493 23.16 -31.79 -14.34
C CYS A 493 23.70 -30.68 -15.23
N MET A 494 23.60 -30.83 -16.55
CA MET A 494 24.06 -29.82 -17.50
C MET A 494 23.31 -28.48 -17.41
N LEU A 495 22.00 -28.51 -17.10
CA LEU A 495 21.19 -27.31 -16.97
C LEU A 495 21.39 -26.63 -15.61
N ILE A 496 21.56 -27.39 -14.55
CA ILE A 496 21.88 -26.85 -13.21
C ILE A 496 23.27 -26.20 -13.21
N ASP A 497 24.24 -26.77 -13.92
CA ASP A 497 25.57 -26.15 -14.09
C ASP A 497 25.45 -24.77 -14.77
N GLU A 498 24.55 -24.61 -15.76
CA GLU A 498 24.27 -23.31 -16.36
C GLU A 498 23.60 -22.33 -15.35
N ILE A 499 22.77 -22.83 -14.45
CA ILE A 499 22.14 -22.02 -13.39
C ILE A 499 23.17 -21.57 -12.37
N ASP A 500 24.04 -22.46 -11.92
CA ASP A 500 25.06 -22.18 -10.89
C ASP A 500 26.22 -21.32 -11.42
N HIS A 501 26.52 -21.43 -12.72
CA HIS A 501 27.63 -20.71 -13.39
C HIS A 501 27.17 -19.84 -14.58
N PRO A 502 26.21 -18.92 -14.39
CA PRO A 502 25.62 -18.16 -15.51
C PRO A 502 26.63 -17.28 -16.24
N ASP A 503 27.67 -16.82 -15.57
CA ASP A 503 28.74 -15.98 -16.17
C ASP A 503 29.67 -16.79 -17.07
N LYS A 504 29.73 -18.11 -16.93
CA LYS A 504 30.50 -19.03 -17.77
C LYS A 504 29.67 -19.60 -18.92
N SER A 505 28.36 -19.38 -18.90
CA SER A 505 27.43 -19.88 -19.88
C SER A 505 27.61 -19.20 -21.23
N LYS A 506 27.84 -19.98 -22.29
CA LYS A 506 27.84 -19.50 -23.66
C LYS A 506 26.45 -19.11 -24.19
N TYR A 507 25.40 -19.39 -23.42
CA TYR A 507 24.00 -19.16 -23.83
C TYR A 507 23.42 -17.85 -23.28
N ASP A 508 24.19 -17.07 -22.50
CA ASP A 508 23.72 -15.83 -21.88
C ASP A 508 22.37 -16.02 -21.17
N ILE A 509 22.38 -16.90 -20.16
CA ILE A 509 21.16 -17.29 -19.43
C ILE A 509 20.94 -16.47 -18.16
N LYS A 510 21.82 -15.53 -17.83
CA LYS A 510 21.83 -14.80 -16.55
C LYS A 510 20.47 -14.20 -16.19
N SER A 511 19.81 -13.53 -17.15
CA SER A 511 18.50 -12.92 -16.95
C SER A 511 17.36 -13.95 -16.83
N ALA A 512 17.46 -15.08 -17.53
CA ALA A 512 16.43 -16.10 -17.62
C ALA A 512 16.61 -17.27 -16.61
N ARG A 513 17.64 -17.23 -15.74
CA ARG A 513 17.98 -18.36 -14.85
C ARG A 513 16.86 -18.71 -13.87
N HIS A 514 16.07 -17.72 -13.39
CA HIS A 514 14.95 -17.96 -12.51
C HIS A 514 13.83 -18.74 -13.23
N LEU A 515 13.54 -18.37 -14.47
CA LEU A 515 12.55 -19.06 -15.28
C LEU A 515 13.02 -20.48 -15.64
N LEU A 516 14.33 -20.66 -15.92
CA LEU A 516 14.90 -21.99 -16.15
C LEU A 516 14.72 -22.86 -14.92
N PHE A 517 15.13 -22.39 -13.76
CA PHE A 517 15.02 -23.15 -12.52
C PHE A 517 13.57 -23.54 -12.21
N ALA A 518 12.64 -22.59 -12.25
CA ALA A 518 11.22 -22.85 -12.06
C ALA A 518 10.68 -23.87 -13.09
N SER A 519 11.10 -23.76 -14.35
CA SER A 519 10.66 -24.67 -15.40
C SER A 519 11.17 -26.10 -15.23
N LEU A 520 12.37 -26.26 -14.63
CA LEU A 520 12.90 -27.60 -14.30
C LEU A 520 12.24 -28.21 -13.07
N LEU A 521 11.80 -27.42 -12.12
CA LEU A 521 11.09 -27.88 -10.94
C LEU A 521 9.66 -28.36 -11.25
N TYR A 522 8.98 -27.63 -12.15
CA TYR A 522 7.53 -27.78 -12.37
C TYR A 522 7.17 -28.31 -13.77
N GLU A 523 8.13 -28.91 -14.46
CA GLU A 523 7.82 -29.68 -15.68
C GLU A 523 6.90 -30.86 -15.38
N ASP A 524 6.21 -31.41 -16.37
CA ASP A 524 5.13 -32.38 -16.19
C ASP A 524 5.55 -33.63 -15.38
N SER A 525 6.78 -34.12 -15.58
CA SER A 525 7.30 -35.28 -14.85
C SER A 525 7.86 -34.95 -13.47
N ARG A 526 8.06 -33.67 -13.18
CA ARG A 526 8.68 -33.20 -11.93
C ARG A 526 9.98 -33.95 -11.58
N ARG A 527 10.76 -34.30 -12.60
CA ARG A 527 11.95 -35.14 -12.44
C ARG A 527 12.98 -34.49 -11.51
N LEU A 528 13.27 -33.20 -11.67
CA LEU A 528 14.19 -32.52 -10.76
C LEU A 528 13.67 -32.48 -9.33
N LEU A 529 12.40 -32.19 -9.14
CA LEU A 529 11.80 -32.12 -7.82
C LEU A 529 11.82 -33.47 -7.09
N SER A 530 11.67 -34.59 -7.83
CA SER A 530 11.77 -35.93 -7.26
C SER A 530 13.18 -36.31 -6.78
N LYS A 531 14.20 -35.52 -7.13
CA LYS A 531 15.59 -35.71 -6.72
C LYS A 531 16.01 -34.77 -5.58
N LEU A 532 15.07 -34.03 -4.98
CA LEU A 532 15.35 -33.15 -3.88
C LEU A 532 15.87 -33.94 -2.67
N LYS A 533 16.97 -33.47 -2.09
CA LYS A 533 17.55 -34.08 -0.89
C LYS A 533 16.62 -33.94 0.31
N THR A 534 16.39 -35.03 0.99
CA THR A 534 15.64 -35.03 2.26
C THR A 534 16.53 -34.49 3.37
N VAL A 535 16.01 -33.59 4.17
CA VAL A 535 16.64 -33.10 5.40
C VAL A 535 15.86 -33.68 6.58
N GLU A 536 16.54 -34.54 7.35
CA GLU A 536 15.94 -35.15 8.54
C GLU A 536 15.52 -34.08 9.54
N ASP A 537 14.40 -34.28 10.23
CA ASP A 537 13.84 -33.40 11.25
C ASP A 537 13.40 -31.99 10.76
N TYR A 538 13.39 -31.73 9.45
CA TYR A 538 12.84 -30.48 8.95
C TYR A 538 11.31 -30.54 8.90
N VAL A 539 10.68 -29.74 9.76
CA VAL A 539 9.22 -29.61 9.82
C VAL A 539 8.87 -28.16 9.46
N PRO A 540 8.49 -27.90 8.22
CA PRO A 540 8.06 -26.56 7.81
C PRO A 540 6.73 -26.17 8.44
N TYR A 541 6.57 -24.89 8.71
CA TYR A 541 5.32 -24.33 9.21
C TYR A 541 5.03 -22.98 8.57
N ASP A 542 3.76 -22.64 8.43
CA ASP A 542 3.30 -21.31 8.08
C ASP A 542 2.70 -20.61 9.30
N LEU A 543 2.58 -19.30 9.21
CA LEU A 543 1.97 -18.46 10.24
C LEU A 543 0.52 -18.20 9.86
N ILE A 544 -0.39 -18.52 10.79
CA ILE A 544 -1.82 -18.23 10.65
C ILE A 544 -2.23 -17.37 11.83
N ARG A 545 -2.88 -16.24 11.54
CA ARG A 545 -3.47 -15.41 12.58
C ARG A 545 -4.52 -16.21 13.35
N VAL A 546 -4.55 -16.05 14.65
CA VAL A 546 -5.52 -16.67 15.54
C VAL A 546 -6.06 -15.62 16.52
N GLU A 547 -7.30 -15.81 16.95
CA GLU A 547 -7.82 -14.99 18.04
C GLU A 547 -7.10 -15.34 19.37
N PRO A 548 -6.75 -14.35 20.21
CA PRO A 548 -5.98 -14.60 21.45
C PRO A 548 -6.60 -15.66 22.37
N GLU A 549 -7.94 -15.71 22.41
CA GLU A 549 -8.69 -16.64 23.25
C GLU A 549 -8.75 -18.05 22.68
N LEU A 550 -8.44 -18.21 21.39
CA LEU A 550 -8.50 -19.47 20.67
C LEU A 550 -7.12 -20.12 20.48
N VAL A 551 -6.06 -19.53 21.05
CA VAL A 551 -4.71 -20.14 21.00
C VAL A 551 -4.74 -21.45 21.81
N PRO A 552 -4.62 -22.64 21.17
CA PRO A 552 -4.66 -23.88 21.89
C PRO A 552 -3.45 -24.01 22.82
N GLU A 553 -3.65 -24.58 24.02
CA GLU A 553 -2.58 -24.83 24.97
C GLU A 553 -1.50 -25.73 24.35
N GLY A 554 -0.25 -25.29 24.34
CA GLY A 554 0.88 -26.02 23.77
C GLY A 554 1.24 -25.68 22.30
N TYR A 555 0.45 -24.84 21.63
CA TYR A 555 0.85 -24.35 20.30
C TYR A 555 1.89 -23.24 20.41
N ARG A 556 2.90 -23.27 19.53
CA ARG A 556 3.85 -22.15 19.41
C ARG A 556 3.17 -20.99 18.70
N THR A 557 3.28 -19.81 19.28
CA THR A 557 2.73 -18.56 18.74
C THR A 557 3.84 -17.54 18.50
N GLU A 558 3.69 -16.78 17.43
CA GLU A 558 4.50 -15.62 17.09
C GLU A 558 3.61 -14.38 17.13
N TRP A 559 4.22 -13.22 17.32
CA TRP A 559 3.49 -11.96 17.34
C TRP A 559 3.90 -11.10 16.16
N ILE A 560 2.91 -10.65 15.36
CA ILE A 560 3.11 -9.75 14.24
C ILE A 560 2.21 -8.55 14.47
N TYR A 561 2.77 -7.37 14.60
CA TYR A 561 2.04 -6.12 14.88
C TYR A 561 1.11 -6.23 16.11
N GLY A 562 1.51 -7.00 17.13
CA GLY A 562 0.68 -7.20 18.33
C GLY A 562 -0.41 -8.26 18.21
N PHE A 563 -0.53 -8.95 17.07
CA PHE A 563 -1.50 -10.02 16.85
C PHE A 563 -0.85 -11.40 16.92
N PRO A 564 -1.47 -12.39 17.63
CA PRO A 564 -0.91 -13.72 17.73
C PRO A 564 -1.10 -14.53 16.44
N HIS A 565 -0.08 -15.28 16.08
CA HIS A 565 -0.05 -16.19 14.93
C HIS A 565 0.42 -17.56 15.38
N ALA A 566 -0.39 -18.58 15.12
CA ALA A 566 -0.04 -19.95 15.40
C ALA A 566 0.81 -20.57 14.28
N HIS A 567 1.65 -21.56 14.64
CA HIS A 567 2.37 -22.36 13.67
C HIS A 567 1.45 -23.42 13.05
N LEU A 568 1.16 -23.30 11.77
CA LEU A 568 0.49 -24.36 10.99
C LEU A 568 1.56 -25.24 10.35
N LEU A 569 1.64 -26.50 10.80
CA LEU A 569 2.57 -27.46 10.20
C LEU A 569 2.16 -27.79 8.77
N ILE A 570 3.11 -27.75 7.85
CA ILE A 570 2.91 -28.12 6.45
C ILE A 570 3.29 -29.60 6.32
N GLN A 571 2.31 -30.43 5.89
CA GLN A 571 2.49 -31.87 5.67
C GLN A 571 3.07 -32.18 4.29
#